data_9c8c6badd1fb1c47ab60069bb896bf29
#
_entry.id   9c8c6badd1fb1c47ab60069bb896bf29
#
_cell.length_a   1.000
_cell.length_b   1.000
_cell.length_c   1.000
_cell.angle_alpha   90.00
_cell.angle_beta   90.00
_cell.angle_gamma   90.00
#
_symmetry.space_group_name_H-M   'P 1'
#
loop_
_entity.id
_entity.type
_entity.pdbx_description
1 polymer ?
#
loop_
_entity_poly.entity_id
_entity_poly.type
_entity_poly.pdbx_seq_one_letter_code
_entity_poly.pdbx_strand_id
1 'polypeptide(L)'
;MRNFNSFLICSALLFAASCNSPEKKISPEEVLIQKIDSLNKAGFEITDYHSHLKGGLTMEQLLEHSAKTGISYGVAVNGGLGFPVHNDSALSAYYHSVKNYPVFHGLQGEGREWMTLFSPDSINLFDYKFTDAMTFTDASGNRNRLWIKEETWVSDSQVFMDYLVLQIETILAKEKVDIYVNPTFLPDALKLQYDELWTEERMKKVVTALKENKVAMEINSRLKIPSPAFIKMAKEAGVKFTMGTNNTDAELGYLEYGLAMINECKLKPEDFWKCKN
;
A
#
# COMPACT_ATOMS: atom_id res chain seq x y z
N MET A 1 -14.82 -38.28 88.98
CA MET A 1 -13.47 -38.63 88.64
C MET A 1 -13.45 -39.03 87.13
N ARG A 2 -13.37 -38.10 86.23
CA ARG A 2 -13.20 -38.37 84.81
C ARG A 2 -12.47 -37.16 84.19
N ASN A 3 -11.24 -37.38 83.84
CA ASN A 3 -10.40 -36.41 83.16
C ASN A 3 -10.85 -36.25 81.70
N PHE A 4 -11.11 -34.99 81.22
CA PHE A 4 -11.29 -34.67 79.87
C PHE A 4 -10.04 -33.94 79.40
N ASN A 5 -9.27 -34.57 78.50
CA ASN A 5 -8.19 -33.97 77.79
C ASN A 5 -8.78 -33.21 76.50
N SER A 6 -8.62 -31.93 76.51
CA SER A 6 -8.92 -31.13 75.33
C SER A 6 -7.71 -31.09 74.41
N PHE A 7 -7.85 -31.64 73.18
CA PHE A 7 -6.89 -31.51 72.12
C PHE A 7 -7.19 -30.18 71.32
N LEU A 8 -6.27 -29.24 71.35
CA LEU A 8 -6.29 -28.08 70.49
C LEU A 8 -5.71 -28.46 69.11
N ILE A 9 -6.53 -28.43 68.05
CA ILE A 9 -6.08 -28.60 66.71
C ILE A 9 -5.81 -27.18 66.16
N CYS A 10 -4.53 -26.85 65.98
CA CYS A 10 -4.09 -25.63 65.26
C CYS A 10 -4.16 -25.87 63.76
N SER A 11 -5.19 -25.32 63.09
CA SER A 11 -5.29 -25.32 61.65
C SER A 11 -4.41 -24.17 61.09
N ALA A 12 -3.30 -24.53 60.51
CA ALA A 12 -2.46 -23.56 59.69
C ALA A 12 -3.12 -23.29 58.34
N LEU A 13 -3.67 -22.11 58.17
CA LEU A 13 -4.12 -21.60 56.87
C LEU A 13 -2.89 -21.15 56.07
N LEU A 14 -2.51 -21.94 55.07
CA LEU A 14 -1.57 -21.56 54.05
C LEU A 14 -2.25 -20.58 53.08
N PHE A 15 -1.95 -19.29 53.18
CA PHE A 15 -2.27 -18.30 52.14
C PHE A 15 -1.31 -18.49 50.96
N ALA A 16 -1.79 -19.13 49.92
CA ALA A 16 -1.12 -19.07 48.59
C ALA A 16 -1.28 -17.68 48.05
N ALA A 17 -0.26 -16.85 48.14
CA ALA A 17 -0.18 -15.57 47.42
C ALA A 17 0.01 -15.89 45.94
N SER A 18 -1.10 -15.81 45.19
CA SER A 18 -1.05 -15.82 43.73
C SER A 18 -0.40 -14.51 43.26
N CYS A 19 0.86 -14.56 42.90
CA CYS A 19 1.53 -13.46 42.20
C CYS A 19 0.94 -13.37 40.76
N ASN A 20 -0.16 -12.66 40.61
CA ASN A 20 -0.57 -12.16 39.29
C ASN A 20 0.42 -11.09 38.87
N SER A 21 1.46 -11.47 38.13
CA SER A 21 2.26 -10.51 37.38
C SER A 21 1.31 -9.85 36.39
N PRO A 22 1.26 -8.50 36.27
CA PRO A 22 0.44 -7.85 35.29
C PRO A 22 0.89 -8.30 33.90
N GLU A 23 -0.03 -8.86 33.11
CA GLU A 23 0.24 -9.15 31.70
C GLU A 23 0.72 -7.85 31.04
N LYS A 24 1.95 -7.87 30.56
CA LYS A 24 2.52 -6.75 29.83
C LYS A 24 1.70 -6.57 28.54
N LYS A 25 0.88 -5.54 28.46
CA LYS A 25 0.15 -5.20 27.25
C LYS A 25 1.17 -4.92 26.13
N ILE A 26 1.17 -5.75 25.11
CA ILE A 26 1.99 -5.59 23.92
C ILE A 26 1.51 -4.34 23.18
N SER A 27 2.42 -3.44 22.79
CA SER A 27 2.06 -2.25 22.03
C SER A 27 1.62 -2.61 20.59
N PRO A 28 0.83 -1.77 19.90
CA PRO A 28 0.49 -1.98 18.49
C PRO A 28 1.72 -2.15 17.60
N GLU A 29 2.78 -1.41 17.88
CA GLU A 29 4.04 -1.50 17.16
C GLU A 29 4.74 -2.85 17.38
N GLU A 30 4.79 -3.35 18.63
CA GLU A 30 5.34 -4.67 18.93
C GLU A 30 4.54 -5.78 18.23
N VAL A 31 3.21 -5.65 18.12
CA VAL A 31 2.36 -6.58 17.35
C VAL A 31 2.71 -6.54 15.86
N LEU A 32 2.90 -5.37 15.30
CA LEU A 32 3.33 -5.21 13.91
C LEU A 32 4.67 -5.90 13.66
N ILE A 33 5.68 -5.62 14.49
CA ILE A 33 7.02 -6.21 14.39
C ILE A 33 6.94 -7.74 14.43
N GLN A 34 6.22 -8.31 15.39
CA GLN A 34 6.05 -9.76 15.50
C GLN A 34 5.40 -10.37 14.26
N LYS A 35 4.41 -9.67 13.69
CA LYS A 35 3.72 -10.11 12.47
C LYS A 35 4.65 -10.08 11.26
N ILE A 36 5.41 -8.99 11.08
CA ILE A 36 6.41 -8.86 10.00
C ILE A 36 7.47 -9.95 10.12
N ASP A 37 8.03 -10.16 11.30
CA ASP A 37 9.04 -11.19 11.55
C ASP A 37 8.52 -12.61 11.22
N SER A 38 7.27 -12.89 11.60
CA SER A 38 6.60 -14.16 11.26
C SER A 38 6.45 -14.34 9.74
N LEU A 39 6.06 -13.28 9.03
CA LEU A 39 5.89 -13.32 7.57
C LEU A 39 7.24 -13.45 6.85
N ASN A 40 8.27 -12.73 7.31
CA ASN A 40 9.62 -12.86 6.76
C ASN A 40 10.17 -14.29 6.92
N LYS A 41 9.93 -14.94 8.08
CA LYS A 41 10.25 -16.36 8.30
C LYS A 41 9.46 -17.30 7.39
N ALA A 42 8.27 -16.90 6.96
CA ALA A 42 7.46 -17.64 5.98
C ALA A 42 7.84 -17.34 4.51
N GLY A 43 8.90 -16.55 4.27
CA GLY A 43 9.43 -16.26 2.95
C GLY A 43 8.83 -15.03 2.27
N PHE A 44 7.99 -14.25 2.96
CA PHE A 44 7.56 -12.95 2.46
C PHE A 44 8.67 -11.91 2.63
N GLU A 45 8.77 -10.99 1.67
CA GLU A 45 9.60 -9.80 1.77
C GLU A 45 8.64 -8.60 1.85
N ILE A 46 8.38 -8.13 3.08
CA ILE A 46 7.40 -7.07 3.28
C ILE A 46 8.04 -5.73 2.90
N THR A 47 7.56 -5.17 1.79
CA THR A 47 8.04 -3.91 1.23
C THR A 47 6.86 -2.97 0.97
N ASP A 48 6.94 -1.74 1.50
CA ASP A 48 6.06 -0.64 1.11
C ASP A 48 6.68 0.06 -0.12
N TYR A 49 6.15 -0.23 -1.31
CA TYR A 49 6.63 0.35 -2.57
C TYR A 49 6.04 1.73 -2.89
N HIS A 50 5.16 2.27 -2.02
CA HIS A 50 4.47 3.52 -2.28
C HIS A 50 4.61 4.49 -1.11
N SER A 51 5.86 4.78 -0.76
CA SER A 51 6.20 5.76 0.26
C SER A 51 6.80 7.01 -0.36
N HIS A 52 6.55 8.15 0.27
CA HIS A 52 7.05 9.46 -0.15
C HIS A 52 7.68 10.20 1.03
N LEU A 53 8.71 10.99 0.78
CA LEU A 53 9.25 11.92 1.78
C LEU A 53 8.34 13.16 1.85
N LYS A 54 7.18 13.00 2.50
CA LYS A 54 6.13 14.01 2.65
C LYS A 54 5.81 14.27 4.12
N GLY A 55 5.12 15.38 4.41
CA GLY A 55 4.64 15.69 5.75
C GLY A 55 5.73 15.81 6.81
N GLY A 56 6.96 16.10 6.40
CA GLY A 56 8.12 16.19 7.31
C GLY A 56 8.87 14.88 7.52
N LEU A 57 8.46 13.77 6.86
CA LEU A 57 9.20 12.51 6.90
C LEU A 57 10.59 12.70 6.27
N THR A 58 11.63 12.34 7.03
CA THR A 58 13.01 12.32 6.53
C THR A 58 13.45 10.91 6.15
N MET A 59 14.50 10.81 5.36
CA MET A 59 15.08 9.52 4.99
C MET A 59 15.63 8.78 6.22
N GLU A 60 16.22 9.50 7.16
CA GLU A 60 16.75 8.94 8.39
C GLU A 60 15.66 8.28 9.24
N GLN A 61 14.50 8.96 9.40
CA GLN A 61 13.34 8.40 10.11
C GLN A 61 12.79 7.15 9.43
N LEU A 62 12.74 7.15 8.09
CA LEU A 62 12.30 5.99 7.31
C LEU A 62 13.25 4.81 7.48
N LEU A 63 14.56 5.03 7.43
CA LEU A 63 15.57 3.99 7.64
C LEU A 63 15.58 3.45 9.06
N GLU A 64 15.40 4.32 10.07
CA GLU A 64 15.24 3.90 11.46
C GLU A 64 14.00 3.01 11.64
N HIS A 65 12.88 3.41 11.07
CA HIS A 65 11.65 2.61 11.10
C HIS A 65 11.84 1.26 10.37
N SER A 66 12.50 1.25 9.21
CA SER A 66 12.84 0.03 8.47
C SER A 66 13.68 -0.93 9.33
N ALA A 67 14.75 -0.43 9.93
CA ALA A 67 15.62 -1.22 10.80
C ALA A 67 14.88 -1.80 12.02
N LYS A 68 13.94 -1.04 12.59
CA LYS A 68 13.16 -1.43 13.76
C LYS A 68 12.09 -2.49 13.43
N THR A 69 11.42 -2.35 12.28
CA THR A 69 10.24 -3.16 11.96
C THR A 69 10.52 -4.32 11.01
N GLY A 70 11.63 -4.28 10.26
CA GLY A 70 11.93 -5.23 9.20
C GLY A 70 11.10 -5.00 7.92
N ILE A 71 10.43 -3.84 7.79
CA ILE A 71 9.76 -3.42 6.55
C ILE A 71 10.79 -2.76 5.65
N SER A 72 10.89 -3.20 4.40
CA SER A 72 11.64 -2.52 3.36
C SER A 72 10.81 -1.39 2.74
N TYR A 73 11.47 -0.38 2.19
CA TYR A 73 10.79 0.77 1.60
C TYR A 73 11.24 1.04 0.18
N GLY A 74 10.26 1.36 -0.67
CA GLY A 74 10.46 2.06 -1.91
C GLY A 74 10.08 3.53 -1.75
N VAL A 75 11.05 4.42 -1.94
CA VAL A 75 10.84 5.87 -1.82
C VAL A 75 10.63 6.46 -3.20
N ALA A 76 9.45 7.01 -3.43
CA ALA A 76 9.04 7.49 -4.74
C ALA A 76 8.93 9.01 -4.81
N VAL A 77 9.25 9.54 -5.98
CA VAL A 77 8.97 10.93 -6.35
C VAL A 77 7.72 11.00 -7.22
N ASN A 78 6.85 11.99 -6.97
CA ASN A 78 5.77 12.32 -7.89
C ASN A 78 6.35 13.18 -9.04
N GLY A 79 6.33 12.62 -10.25
CA GLY A 79 6.80 13.28 -11.47
C GLY A 79 5.66 13.54 -12.45
N GLY A 80 5.38 14.80 -12.77
CA GLY A 80 4.30 15.14 -13.66
C GLY A 80 4.02 16.63 -13.77
N LEU A 81 3.09 16.99 -14.66
CA LEU A 81 2.69 18.37 -14.86
C LEU A 81 1.99 18.91 -13.60
N GLY A 82 2.46 20.06 -13.11
CA GLY A 82 1.95 20.67 -11.88
C GLY A 82 2.59 20.13 -10.58
N PHE A 83 3.55 19.23 -10.67
CA PHE A 83 4.39 18.77 -9.57
C PHE A 83 5.75 19.49 -9.58
N PRO A 84 6.46 19.53 -8.43
CA PRO A 84 7.81 20.11 -8.39
C PRO A 84 8.78 19.45 -9.38
N VAL A 85 8.64 18.13 -9.57
CA VAL A 85 9.43 17.36 -10.54
C VAL A 85 8.62 17.21 -11.83
N HIS A 86 8.93 18.05 -12.83
CA HIS A 86 8.20 18.12 -14.10
C HIS A 86 9.10 18.22 -15.35
N ASN A 87 10.39 17.93 -15.18
CA ASN A 87 11.37 17.86 -16.29
C ASN A 87 12.57 17.00 -15.88
N ASP A 88 13.39 16.62 -16.85
CA ASP A 88 14.56 15.76 -16.65
C ASP A 88 15.55 16.31 -15.62
N SER A 89 15.79 17.62 -15.61
CA SER A 89 16.74 18.24 -14.67
C SER A 89 16.28 18.05 -13.23
N ALA A 90 15.00 18.32 -12.96
CA ALA A 90 14.41 18.14 -11.62
C ALA A 90 14.36 16.66 -11.23
N LEU A 91 14.05 15.75 -12.17
CA LEU A 91 14.02 14.32 -11.94
C LEU A 91 15.40 13.77 -11.61
N SER A 92 16.41 14.15 -12.38
CA SER A 92 17.81 13.78 -12.13
C SER A 92 18.33 14.35 -10.81
N ALA A 93 18.02 15.60 -10.48
CA ALA A 93 18.41 16.22 -9.21
C ALA A 93 17.82 15.45 -8.01
N TYR A 94 16.54 15.09 -8.07
CA TYR A 94 15.91 14.26 -7.05
C TYR A 94 16.61 12.91 -6.92
N TYR A 95 16.79 12.17 -8.02
CA TYR A 95 17.46 10.88 -7.98
C TYR A 95 18.85 10.97 -7.33
N HIS A 96 19.65 11.98 -7.71
CA HIS A 96 20.98 12.17 -7.12
C HIS A 96 20.95 12.50 -5.63
N SER A 97 19.87 13.04 -5.12
CA SER A 97 19.71 13.32 -3.68
C SER A 97 19.41 12.05 -2.86
N VAL A 98 18.85 11.00 -3.49
CA VAL A 98 18.40 9.79 -2.78
C VAL A 98 19.17 8.52 -3.16
N LYS A 99 19.87 8.47 -4.26
CA LYS A 99 20.48 7.25 -4.86
C LYS A 99 21.45 6.47 -3.98
N ASN A 100 22.02 7.09 -2.94
CA ASN A 100 22.99 6.44 -2.06
C ASN A 100 22.34 5.81 -0.81
N TYR A 101 21.04 5.97 -0.63
CA TYR A 101 20.34 5.35 0.49
C TYR A 101 19.90 3.91 0.13
N PRO A 102 19.91 2.99 1.10
CA PRO A 102 19.56 1.58 0.89
C PRO A 102 18.03 1.38 0.84
N VAL A 103 17.37 2.02 -0.12
CA VAL A 103 15.94 1.92 -0.40
C VAL A 103 15.74 1.67 -1.88
N PHE A 104 14.58 1.18 -2.30
CA PHE A 104 14.21 1.16 -3.70
C PHE A 104 13.79 2.57 -4.15
N HIS A 105 14.24 3.01 -5.32
CA HIS A 105 13.97 4.36 -5.84
C HIS A 105 12.84 4.29 -6.86
N GLY A 106 11.68 4.83 -6.50
CA GLY A 106 10.48 4.81 -7.32
C GLY A 106 10.22 6.12 -8.06
N LEU A 107 9.64 6.03 -9.26
CA LEU A 107 9.05 7.14 -9.97
C LEU A 107 7.53 6.92 -10.08
N GLN A 108 6.74 7.79 -9.45
CA GLN A 108 5.30 7.87 -9.67
C GLN A 108 5.01 8.82 -10.82
N GLY A 109 4.58 8.28 -11.95
CA GLY A 109 4.12 9.06 -13.09
C GLY A 109 2.74 9.66 -12.83
N GLU A 110 2.68 10.98 -12.76
CA GLU A 110 1.46 11.73 -12.44
C GLU A 110 0.82 12.36 -13.68
N GLY A 111 -0.48 12.16 -13.84
CA GLY A 111 -1.19 12.54 -15.07
C GLY A 111 -0.78 11.66 -16.24
N ARG A 112 -1.21 12.01 -17.45
CA ARG A 112 -0.84 11.23 -18.65
C ARG A 112 0.36 11.86 -19.38
N GLU A 113 0.66 13.10 -19.07
CA GLU A 113 1.75 13.88 -19.68
C GLU A 113 3.14 13.42 -19.21
N TRP A 114 3.26 12.70 -18.08
CA TRP A 114 4.55 12.27 -17.54
C TRP A 114 5.38 11.48 -18.56
N MET A 115 4.72 10.71 -19.45
CA MET A 115 5.36 9.94 -20.51
C MET A 115 6.12 10.80 -21.54
N THR A 116 5.80 12.07 -21.63
CA THR A 116 6.41 13.03 -22.58
C THR A 116 7.21 14.13 -21.90
N LEU A 117 7.08 14.27 -20.58
CA LEU A 117 7.83 15.26 -19.79
C LEU A 117 9.26 14.80 -19.49
N PHE A 118 9.48 13.49 -19.47
CA PHE A 118 10.76 12.89 -19.09
C PHE A 118 11.33 12.06 -20.24
N SER A 119 12.64 12.15 -20.44
CA SER A 119 13.34 11.29 -21.38
C SER A 119 13.42 9.84 -20.83
N PRO A 120 13.52 8.83 -21.71
CA PRO A 120 13.74 7.45 -21.30
C PRO A 120 14.97 7.29 -20.38
N ASP A 121 16.04 8.03 -20.62
CA ASP A 121 17.26 7.97 -19.80
C ASP A 121 17.01 8.44 -18.38
N SER A 122 16.26 9.53 -18.20
CA SER A 122 15.89 10.04 -16.87
C SER A 122 14.94 9.09 -16.13
N ILE A 123 13.97 8.50 -16.83
CA ILE A 123 13.04 7.51 -16.26
C ILE A 123 13.79 6.25 -15.82
N ASN A 124 14.77 5.79 -16.60
CA ASN A 124 15.54 4.57 -16.33
C ASN A 124 16.57 4.70 -15.19
N LEU A 125 16.72 5.88 -14.61
CA LEU A 125 17.49 6.03 -13.36
C LEU A 125 16.82 5.32 -12.18
N PHE A 126 15.49 5.17 -12.22
CA PHE A 126 14.71 4.62 -11.11
C PHE A 126 14.58 3.10 -11.19
N ASP A 127 14.59 2.45 -10.04
CA ASP A 127 14.50 0.99 -9.93
C ASP A 127 13.14 0.46 -10.39
N TYR A 128 12.07 1.24 -10.17
CA TYR A 128 10.72 0.91 -10.63
C TYR A 128 9.89 2.17 -10.94
N LYS A 129 8.90 1.99 -11.79
CA LYS A 129 7.95 3.03 -12.21
C LYS A 129 6.55 2.58 -11.93
N PHE A 130 5.71 3.50 -11.47
CA PHE A 130 4.31 3.24 -11.22
C PHE A 130 3.43 4.45 -11.53
N THR A 131 2.16 4.19 -11.71
CA THR A 131 1.16 5.23 -11.98
C THR A 131 -0.21 4.76 -11.52
N ASP A 132 -1.16 5.66 -11.55
CA ASP A 132 -2.58 5.41 -11.27
C ASP A 132 -3.49 6.10 -12.31
N ALA A 133 -4.79 5.95 -12.15
CA ALA A 133 -5.80 6.65 -12.93
C ALA A 133 -6.47 7.78 -12.13
N MET A 134 -5.84 8.29 -11.08
CA MET A 134 -6.44 9.35 -10.25
C MET A 134 -6.38 10.72 -10.93
N THR A 135 -5.53 10.88 -11.96
CA THR A 135 -5.47 12.10 -12.78
C THR A 135 -5.70 11.76 -14.25
N PHE A 136 -6.76 12.28 -14.82
CA PHE A 136 -7.06 12.14 -16.26
C PHE A 136 -7.91 13.31 -16.78
N THR A 137 -7.94 13.46 -18.10
CA THR A 137 -8.85 14.40 -18.76
C THR A 137 -10.04 13.62 -19.32
N ASP A 138 -11.26 14.02 -18.95
CA ASP A 138 -12.49 13.38 -19.40
C ASP A 138 -12.85 13.73 -20.85
N ALA A 139 -13.91 13.11 -21.37
CA ALA A 139 -14.35 13.34 -22.76
C ALA A 139 -14.82 14.78 -23.03
N SER A 140 -15.14 15.54 -21.98
CA SER A 140 -15.53 16.95 -22.05
C SER A 140 -14.34 17.91 -21.97
N GLY A 141 -13.11 17.38 -21.79
CA GLY A 141 -11.89 18.17 -21.66
C GLY A 141 -11.58 18.63 -20.24
N ASN A 142 -12.36 18.18 -19.21
CA ASN A 142 -12.08 18.52 -17.82
C ASN A 142 -10.93 17.66 -17.30
N ARG A 143 -9.90 18.29 -16.70
CA ARG A 143 -8.87 17.57 -15.97
C ARG A 143 -9.42 17.18 -14.59
N ASN A 144 -9.57 15.90 -14.37
CA ASN A 144 -9.99 15.33 -13.08
C ASN A 144 -8.77 14.97 -12.25
N ARG A 145 -8.75 15.43 -10.98
CA ARG A 145 -7.89 14.92 -9.92
C ARG A 145 -8.80 14.35 -8.84
N LEU A 146 -8.97 13.05 -8.81
CA LEU A 146 -10.03 12.37 -8.05
C LEU A 146 -9.98 12.59 -6.54
N TRP A 147 -8.84 13.01 -6.01
CA TRP A 147 -8.67 13.36 -4.59
C TRP A 147 -8.99 14.82 -4.27
N ILE A 148 -9.32 15.64 -5.29
CA ILE A 148 -9.73 17.04 -5.14
C ILE A 148 -11.18 17.16 -5.51
N LYS A 149 -12.03 17.43 -4.51
CA LYS A 149 -13.48 17.46 -4.69
C LYS A 149 -13.93 18.44 -5.76
N GLU A 150 -13.31 19.61 -5.80
CA GLU A 150 -13.64 20.71 -6.74
C GLU A 150 -13.21 20.42 -8.18
N GLU A 151 -12.36 19.43 -8.37
CA GLU A 151 -11.83 19.02 -9.69
C GLU A 151 -12.35 17.66 -10.12
N THR A 152 -13.33 17.11 -9.40
CA THR A 152 -13.92 15.82 -9.73
C THR A 152 -15.30 16.01 -10.33
N TRP A 153 -15.46 15.62 -11.58
CA TRP A 153 -16.67 15.80 -12.35
C TRP A 153 -17.43 14.48 -12.50
N VAL A 154 -18.48 14.28 -11.72
CA VAL A 154 -19.33 13.10 -11.76
C VAL A 154 -20.77 13.54 -12.01
N SER A 155 -21.22 13.45 -13.26
CA SER A 155 -22.62 13.72 -13.61
C SER A 155 -23.49 12.46 -13.53
N ASP A 156 -22.92 11.31 -13.85
CA ASP A 156 -23.53 9.98 -13.77
C ASP A 156 -22.47 8.99 -13.31
N SER A 157 -22.78 8.21 -12.27
CA SER A 157 -21.81 7.28 -11.67
C SER A 157 -21.43 6.13 -12.60
N GLN A 158 -22.37 5.63 -13.41
CA GLN A 158 -22.10 4.51 -14.31
C GLN A 158 -21.25 4.96 -15.50
N VAL A 159 -21.57 6.11 -16.10
CA VAL A 159 -20.79 6.71 -17.17
C VAL A 159 -19.37 7.04 -16.67
N PHE A 160 -19.25 7.60 -15.46
CA PHE A 160 -17.95 7.86 -14.84
C PHE A 160 -17.11 6.58 -14.69
N MET A 161 -17.72 5.52 -14.16
CA MET A 161 -17.02 4.25 -13.96
C MET A 161 -16.59 3.58 -15.27
N ASP A 162 -17.44 3.61 -16.28
CA ASP A 162 -17.09 3.04 -17.59
C ASP A 162 -15.91 3.79 -18.21
N TYR A 163 -15.89 5.13 -18.05
CA TYR A 163 -14.76 5.94 -18.49
C TYR A 163 -13.50 5.68 -17.65
N LEU A 164 -13.62 5.59 -16.32
CA LEU A 164 -12.50 5.29 -15.43
C LEU A 164 -11.85 3.93 -15.77
N VAL A 165 -12.67 2.89 -15.99
CA VAL A 165 -12.17 1.56 -16.38
C VAL A 165 -11.47 1.64 -17.74
N LEU A 166 -12.04 2.35 -18.71
CA LEU A 166 -11.39 2.57 -20.01
C LEU A 166 -10.06 3.31 -19.88
N GLN A 167 -9.97 4.29 -18.97
CA GLN A 167 -8.70 4.98 -18.70
C GLN A 167 -7.66 4.01 -18.12
N ILE A 168 -8.06 3.16 -17.16
CA ILE A 168 -7.17 2.16 -16.57
C ILE A 168 -6.65 1.20 -17.65
N GLU A 169 -7.53 0.64 -18.48
CA GLU A 169 -7.14 -0.22 -19.59
C GLU A 169 -6.17 0.48 -20.55
N THR A 170 -6.45 1.74 -20.87
CA THR A 170 -5.62 2.57 -21.76
C THR A 170 -4.23 2.85 -21.18
N ILE A 171 -4.16 3.19 -19.88
CA ILE A 171 -2.92 3.41 -19.13
C ILE A 171 -2.07 2.15 -19.15
N LEU A 172 -2.64 1.03 -18.76
CA LEU A 172 -1.94 -0.25 -18.68
C LEU A 172 -1.43 -0.73 -20.05
N ALA A 173 -2.14 -0.42 -21.12
CA ALA A 173 -1.72 -0.78 -22.47
C ALA A 173 -0.62 0.12 -23.05
N LYS A 174 -0.58 1.38 -22.65
CA LYS A 174 0.31 2.39 -23.28
C LYS A 174 1.51 2.76 -22.41
N GLU A 175 1.37 2.77 -21.11
CA GLU A 175 2.41 3.21 -20.18
C GLU A 175 3.22 2.04 -19.67
N LYS A 176 4.53 2.08 -19.86
CA LYS A 176 5.43 1.00 -19.40
C LYS A 176 5.76 1.21 -17.94
N VAL A 177 4.86 0.75 -17.07
CA VAL A 177 5.03 0.79 -15.62
C VAL A 177 5.15 -0.61 -15.04
N ASP A 178 5.78 -0.71 -13.88
CA ASP A 178 5.95 -1.96 -13.16
C ASP A 178 4.76 -2.25 -12.24
N ILE A 179 4.17 -1.19 -11.66
CA ILE A 179 3.11 -1.28 -10.68
C ILE A 179 1.97 -0.30 -11.03
N TYR A 180 0.74 -0.76 -10.93
CA TYR A 180 -0.45 0.07 -10.94
C TYR A 180 -0.94 0.29 -9.51
N VAL A 181 -0.89 1.54 -9.06
CA VAL A 181 -1.18 1.90 -7.68
C VAL A 181 -2.56 2.53 -7.51
N ASN A 182 -3.06 2.64 -6.27
CA ASN A 182 -4.42 3.12 -5.97
C ASN A 182 -5.52 2.48 -6.84
N PRO A 183 -5.50 1.16 -7.08
CA PRO A 183 -6.09 0.53 -8.27
C PRO A 183 -7.60 0.67 -8.40
N THR A 184 -8.31 0.93 -7.30
CA THR A 184 -9.78 1.06 -7.30
C THR A 184 -10.23 2.30 -6.55
N PHE A 185 -9.38 3.32 -6.55
CA PHE A 185 -9.73 4.59 -5.90
C PHE A 185 -10.99 5.21 -6.51
N LEU A 186 -11.90 5.64 -5.63
CA LEU A 186 -13.09 6.40 -6.01
C LEU A 186 -13.08 7.75 -5.29
N PRO A 187 -13.52 8.82 -5.97
CA PRO A 187 -13.68 10.11 -5.33
C PRO A 187 -14.75 10.07 -4.24
N ASP A 188 -14.71 11.05 -3.34
CA ASP A 188 -15.62 11.14 -2.20
C ASP A 188 -17.10 11.01 -2.57
N ALA A 189 -17.49 11.54 -3.72
CA ALA A 189 -18.87 11.45 -4.22
C ALA A 189 -19.34 10.00 -4.50
N LEU A 190 -18.41 9.07 -4.74
CA LEU A 190 -18.71 7.70 -5.14
C LEU A 190 -18.24 6.64 -4.15
N LYS A 191 -17.39 6.97 -3.18
CA LYS A 191 -16.75 5.98 -2.31
C LYS A 191 -17.73 5.12 -1.49
N LEU A 192 -18.91 5.66 -1.15
CA LEU A 192 -19.93 4.90 -0.41
C LEU A 192 -20.65 3.86 -1.29
N GLN A 193 -20.50 3.94 -2.61
CA GLN A 193 -21.06 3.00 -3.58
C GLN A 193 -19.98 2.05 -4.12
N TYR A 194 -18.87 1.90 -3.41
CA TYR A 194 -17.70 1.17 -3.90
C TYR A 194 -18.04 -0.24 -4.41
N ASP A 195 -18.74 -1.04 -3.61
CA ASP A 195 -19.07 -2.43 -3.96
C ASP A 195 -20.10 -2.52 -5.10
N GLU A 196 -20.98 -1.52 -5.24
CA GLU A 196 -21.94 -1.45 -6.33
C GLU A 196 -21.30 -1.02 -7.66
N LEU A 197 -20.32 -0.12 -7.58
CA LEU A 197 -19.65 0.45 -8.74
C LEU A 197 -18.52 -0.43 -9.27
N TRP A 198 -17.77 -1.10 -8.40
CA TRP A 198 -16.76 -2.09 -8.80
C TRP A 198 -17.41 -3.45 -9.01
N THR A 199 -18.24 -3.56 -10.07
CA THR A 199 -18.87 -4.82 -10.47
C THR A 199 -17.85 -5.87 -10.90
N GLU A 200 -18.24 -7.13 -10.86
CA GLU A 200 -17.36 -8.23 -11.31
C GLU A 200 -16.85 -8.02 -12.75
N GLU A 201 -17.70 -7.50 -13.65
CA GLU A 201 -17.32 -7.20 -15.02
C GLU A 201 -16.22 -6.15 -15.10
N ARG A 202 -16.35 -5.03 -14.34
CA ARG A 202 -15.37 -3.96 -14.30
C ARG A 202 -14.05 -4.43 -13.69
N MET A 203 -14.13 -5.18 -12.58
CA MET A 203 -12.95 -5.79 -11.97
C MET A 203 -12.23 -6.72 -12.96
N LYS A 204 -12.97 -7.55 -13.69
CA LYS A 204 -12.40 -8.46 -14.70
C LYS A 204 -11.68 -7.74 -15.82
N LYS A 205 -12.20 -6.61 -16.32
CA LYS A 205 -11.53 -5.77 -17.34
C LYS A 205 -10.18 -5.29 -16.85
N VAL A 206 -10.13 -4.72 -15.65
CA VAL A 206 -8.88 -4.22 -15.05
C VAL A 206 -7.89 -5.36 -14.78
N VAL A 207 -8.33 -6.48 -14.23
CA VAL A 207 -7.47 -7.65 -13.97
C VAL A 207 -6.91 -8.22 -15.29
N THR A 208 -7.71 -8.26 -16.34
CA THR A 208 -7.25 -8.71 -17.66
C THR A 208 -6.16 -7.78 -18.20
N ALA A 209 -6.37 -6.47 -18.13
CA ALA A 209 -5.38 -5.49 -18.57
C ALA A 209 -4.07 -5.56 -17.77
N LEU A 210 -4.14 -5.72 -16.44
CA LEU A 210 -2.96 -5.92 -15.59
C LEU A 210 -2.16 -7.17 -16.00
N LYS A 211 -2.86 -8.30 -16.20
CA LYS A 211 -2.24 -9.56 -16.60
C LYS A 211 -1.57 -9.47 -17.96
N GLU A 212 -2.28 -8.96 -18.97
CA GLU A 212 -1.78 -8.87 -20.35
C GLU A 212 -0.55 -7.98 -20.45
N ASN A 213 -0.50 -6.90 -19.68
CA ASN A 213 0.62 -5.97 -19.66
C ASN A 213 1.69 -6.32 -18.59
N LYS A 214 1.49 -7.40 -17.82
CA LYS A 214 2.43 -7.86 -16.77
C LYS A 214 2.73 -6.80 -15.70
N VAL A 215 1.74 -5.98 -15.38
CA VAL A 215 1.82 -4.93 -14.37
C VAL A 215 1.35 -5.50 -13.03
N ALA A 216 2.10 -5.25 -11.96
CA ALA A 216 1.70 -5.62 -10.62
C ALA A 216 0.60 -4.69 -10.09
N MET A 217 -0.24 -5.20 -9.19
CA MET A 217 -1.31 -4.43 -8.56
C MET A 217 -0.97 -4.12 -7.10
N GLU A 218 -1.05 -2.85 -6.73
CA GLU A 218 -0.90 -2.45 -5.34
C GLU A 218 -2.07 -2.94 -4.47
N ILE A 219 -1.76 -3.39 -3.27
CA ILE A 219 -2.69 -3.46 -2.14
C ILE A 219 -2.39 -2.24 -1.28
N ASN A 220 -3.20 -1.18 -1.43
CA ASN A 220 -3.02 0.05 -0.69
C ASN A 220 -3.63 -0.06 0.71
N SER A 221 -2.76 -0.08 1.71
CA SER A 221 -3.19 -0.34 3.08
C SER A 221 -3.87 0.85 3.73
N ARG A 222 -3.44 2.07 3.44
CA ARG A 222 -4.03 3.29 4.00
C ARG A 222 -5.46 3.52 3.48
N LEU A 223 -5.66 3.29 2.18
CA LEU A 223 -6.97 3.44 1.53
C LEU A 223 -7.85 2.19 1.66
N LYS A 224 -7.27 1.05 2.09
CA LYS A 224 -7.93 -0.26 2.19
C LYS A 224 -8.55 -0.73 0.87
N ILE A 225 -7.80 -0.58 -0.21
CA ILE A 225 -8.16 -0.98 -1.57
C ILE A 225 -7.04 -1.80 -2.23
N PRO A 226 -7.38 -2.65 -3.23
CA PRO A 226 -8.71 -3.01 -3.70
C PRO A 226 -9.42 -3.97 -2.71
N SER A 227 -10.71 -4.24 -2.94
CA SER A 227 -11.49 -5.17 -2.10
C SER A 227 -10.92 -6.59 -2.12
N PRO A 228 -11.21 -7.43 -1.09
CA PRO A 228 -10.79 -8.82 -1.09
C PRO A 228 -11.29 -9.62 -2.31
N ALA A 229 -12.48 -9.30 -2.83
CA ALA A 229 -13.01 -9.93 -4.04
C ALA A 229 -12.13 -9.63 -5.25
N PHE A 230 -11.71 -8.39 -5.40
CA PHE A 230 -10.82 -7.97 -6.48
C PHE A 230 -9.44 -8.63 -6.36
N ILE A 231 -8.86 -8.67 -5.16
CA ILE A 231 -7.57 -9.33 -4.91
C ILE A 231 -7.64 -10.83 -5.26
N LYS A 232 -8.71 -11.52 -4.87
CA LYS A 232 -8.89 -12.94 -5.19
C LYS A 232 -8.97 -13.17 -6.71
N MET A 233 -9.75 -12.36 -7.42
CA MET A 233 -9.86 -12.41 -8.89
C MET A 233 -8.49 -12.16 -9.56
N ALA A 234 -7.75 -11.13 -9.12
CA ALA A 234 -6.44 -10.83 -9.65
C ALA A 234 -5.42 -11.94 -9.40
N LYS A 235 -5.44 -12.56 -8.21
CA LYS A 235 -4.62 -13.73 -7.87
C LYS A 235 -4.91 -14.91 -8.79
N GLU A 236 -6.18 -15.26 -8.98
CA GLU A 236 -6.61 -16.36 -9.86
C GLU A 236 -6.15 -16.13 -11.31
N ALA A 237 -6.11 -14.88 -11.74
CA ALA A 237 -5.57 -14.51 -13.04
C ALA A 237 -4.03 -14.56 -13.11
N GLY A 238 -3.33 -14.65 -11.98
CA GLY A 238 -1.87 -14.67 -11.88
C GLY A 238 -1.22 -13.27 -11.88
N VAL A 239 -1.99 -12.22 -11.58
CA VAL A 239 -1.45 -10.87 -11.35
C VAL A 239 -0.60 -10.88 -10.09
N LYS A 240 0.55 -10.19 -10.10
CA LYS A 240 1.41 -10.02 -8.94
C LYS A 240 0.97 -8.82 -8.11
N PHE A 241 1.30 -8.84 -6.81
CA PHE A 241 0.90 -7.80 -5.87
C PHE A 241 2.10 -7.06 -5.31
N THR A 242 1.89 -5.79 -4.95
CA THR A 242 2.78 -5.03 -4.07
C THR A 242 1.97 -4.54 -2.86
N MET A 243 2.66 -4.13 -1.80
CA MET A 243 2.05 -3.35 -0.73
C MET A 243 2.44 -1.89 -0.89
N GLY A 244 1.55 -0.99 -0.49
CA GLY A 244 1.80 0.43 -0.47
C GLY A 244 0.91 1.17 0.52
N THR A 245 1.40 2.31 1.01
CA THR A 245 0.64 3.18 1.90
C THR A 245 0.24 4.49 1.25
N ASN A 246 1.03 4.99 0.29
CA ASN A 246 0.84 6.34 -0.27
C ASN A 246 0.71 7.37 0.87
N ASN A 247 1.69 7.42 1.76
CA ASN A 247 1.66 8.30 2.92
C ASN A 247 1.55 9.78 2.54
N THR A 248 0.84 10.53 3.36
CA THR A 248 0.65 11.98 3.21
C THR A 248 1.34 12.79 4.32
N ASP A 249 1.83 12.10 5.33
CA ASP A 249 2.48 12.62 6.52
C ASP A 249 3.75 11.80 6.84
N ALA A 250 4.35 12.08 8.00
CA ALA A 250 5.57 11.42 8.44
C ALA A 250 5.35 10.06 9.10
N GLU A 251 4.11 9.59 9.20
CA GLU A 251 3.82 8.31 9.84
C GLU A 251 4.05 7.14 8.90
N LEU A 252 4.62 6.06 9.42
CA LEU A 252 5.04 4.86 8.68
C LEU A 252 4.41 3.59 9.27
N GLY A 253 4.44 2.51 8.50
CA GLY A 253 4.08 1.17 8.99
C GLY A 253 2.60 0.81 8.91
N TYR A 254 1.75 1.65 8.34
CA TYR A 254 0.31 1.40 8.17
C TYR A 254 0.03 0.31 7.12
N LEU A 255 0.53 -0.90 7.36
CA LEU A 255 0.37 -2.04 6.44
C LEU A 255 -0.73 -3.03 6.87
N GLU A 256 -1.52 -2.73 7.89
CA GLU A 256 -2.47 -3.67 8.51
C GLU A 256 -3.42 -4.29 7.49
N TYR A 257 -3.96 -3.50 6.55
CA TYR A 257 -4.87 -4.03 5.53
C TYR A 257 -4.14 -4.99 4.59
N GLY A 258 -3.00 -4.60 4.03
CA GLY A 258 -2.21 -5.47 3.14
C GLY A 258 -1.80 -6.77 3.83
N LEU A 259 -1.37 -6.69 5.09
CA LEU A 259 -1.02 -7.84 5.91
C LEU A 259 -2.24 -8.73 6.24
N ALA A 260 -3.43 -8.16 6.38
CA ALA A 260 -4.67 -8.92 6.55
C ALA A 260 -5.04 -9.67 5.26
N MET A 261 -4.86 -9.03 4.08
CA MET A 261 -5.16 -9.62 2.78
C MET A 261 -4.29 -10.83 2.45
N ILE A 262 -3.07 -10.95 3.01
CA ILE A 262 -2.26 -12.16 2.89
C ILE A 262 -3.06 -13.38 3.36
N ASN A 263 -3.67 -13.31 4.53
CA ASN A 263 -4.44 -14.43 5.10
C ASN A 263 -5.80 -14.57 4.43
N GLU A 264 -6.54 -13.46 4.27
CA GLU A 264 -7.92 -13.47 3.76
C GLU A 264 -8.00 -13.96 2.32
N CYS A 265 -7.04 -13.55 1.48
CA CYS A 265 -6.95 -13.96 0.08
C CYS A 265 -5.98 -15.14 -0.13
N LYS A 266 -5.43 -15.70 0.96
CA LYS A 266 -4.47 -16.83 0.93
C LYS A 266 -3.29 -16.55 -0.02
N LEU A 267 -2.76 -15.32 0.02
CA LEU A 267 -1.61 -14.93 -0.78
C LEU A 267 -0.37 -15.68 -0.30
N LYS A 268 0.53 -15.97 -1.24
CA LYS A 268 1.80 -16.65 -0.99
C LYS A 268 2.97 -15.73 -1.38
N PRO A 269 4.19 -16.00 -0.91
CA PRO A 269 5.36 -15.19 -1.28
C PRO A 269 5.55 -15.02 -2.79
N GLU A 270 5.26 -16.06 -3.56
CA GLU A 270 5.34 -16.03 -5.02
C GLU A 270 4.26 -15.18 -5.70
N ASP A 271 3.21 -14.78 -5.01
CA ASP A 271 2.18 -13.87 -5.53
C ASP A 271 2.65 -12.41 -5.51
N PHE A 272 3.74 -12.11 -4.79
CA PHE A 272 4.26 -10.75 -4.70
C PHE A 272 5.28 -10.46 -5.80
N TRP A 273 5.17 -9.25 -6.34
CA TRP A 273 6.15 -8.66 -7.23
C TRP A 273 7.38 -8.23 -6.42
N LYS A 274 8.55 -8.36 -7.03
CA LYS A 274 9.82 -7.93 -6.44
C LYS A 274 10.53 -7.04 -7.41
N CYS A 275 11.05 -5.92 -6.91
CA CYS A 275 11.96 -5.09 -7.66
C CYS A 275 13.19 -5.91 -8.06
N LYS A 276 13.58 -5.81 -9.32
CA LYS A 276 14.82 -6.45 -9.79
C LYS A 276 15.96 -5.49 -9.45
N ASN A 277 16.89 -5.97 -8.64
CA ASN A 277 18.18 -5.31 -8.40
C ASN A 277 19.04 -5.34 -9.67
#